data_b8bdd5a23d583e1f0b28cc0a03213d6c
#
_entry.id   b8bdd5a23d583e1f0b28cc0a03213d6c
#
_cell.length_a   1.000
_cell.length_b   1.000
_cell.length_c   1.000
_cell.angle_alpha   90.00
_cell.angle_beta   90.00
_cell.angle_gamma   90.00
#
_symmetry.space_group_name_H-M   'P 1'
#
loop_
_entity.id
_entity.type
_entity.pdbx_description
1 polymer ?
#
loop_
_entity_poly.entity_id
_entity_poly.type
_entity_poly.pdbx_seq_one_letter_code
_entity_poly.pdbx_strand_id
1 'polypeptide(L)'
;MKLRNAILSGLLFGMAHGVAVNAEPTKGYYTMDAMGCMLLKECTKDIEKITSSDDLRAAFPDSNWNPIADEFDRIMKAFKQIGVDVHLADEKYFPVGHRGVYHTVSNHFYLNKTFVHRPHVLMSVVRHEGWHAAQDCMAGTIDNSMIAIIKPEESVPEIWQEMVERTYP
;
A
#
# COMPACT_ATOMS: atom_id res chain seq x y z
N MET A 1 -67.82 14.00 20.23
CA MET A 1 -66.79 13.88 19.21
C MET A 1 -65.46 13.93 19.90
N LYS A 2 -64.72 12.83 19.91
CA LYS A 2 -63.43 12.71 20.62
C LYS A 2 -62.26 12.97 19.64
N LEU A 3 -61.47 14.02 19.88
CA LEU A 3 -60.19 14.27 19.17
C LEU A 3 -59.14 13.29 19.69
N ARG A 4 -58.57 12.51 18.80
CA ARG A 4 -57.42 11.65 19.09
C ARG A 4 -56.15 12.39 18.77
N ASN A 5 -55.35 12.69 19.78
CA ASN A 5 -54.00 13.24 19.62
C ASN A 5 -53.07 12.17 19.04
N ALA A 6 -52.54 12.42 17.85
CA ALA A 6 -51.46 11.63 17.27
C ALA A 6 -50.14 12.20 17.77
N ILE A 7 -49.44 11.40 18.58
CA ILE A 7 -48.06 11.69 19.00
C ILE A 7 -47.15 11.25 17.87
N LEU A 8 -46.52 12.21 17.20
CA LEU A 8 -45.45 11.95 16.21
C LEU A 8 -44.13 11.72 16.96
N SER A 9 -43.73 10.47 17.11
CA SER A 9 -42.39 10.12 17.61
C SER A 9 -41.39 10.31 16.50
N GLY A 10 -40.66 11.43 16.54
CA GLY A 10 -39.50 11.66 15.67
C GLY A 10 -38.33 10.77 16.10
N LEU A 11 -38.01 9.78 15.31
CA LEU A 11 -36.72 9.05 15.42
C LEU A 11 -35.60 9.96 14.95
N LEU A 12 -34.87 10.52 15.89
CA LEU A 12 -33.54 11.14 15.62
C LEU A 12 -32.55 10.03 15.30
N PHE A 13 -32.29 9.81 14.02
CA PHE A 13 -31.11 9.07 13.59
C PHE A 13 -29.89 9.95 13.88
N GLY A 14 -29.25 9.73 15.01
CA GLY A 14 -27.93 10.24 15.30
C GLY A 14 -26.94 9.58 14.36
N MET A 15 -26.50 10.29 13.32
CA MET A 15 -25.31 9.92 12.58
C MET A 15 -24.10 10.05 13.53
N ALA A 16 -23.69 8.93 14.10
CA ALA A 16 -22.39 8.84 14.75
C ALA A 16 -21.33 9.03 13.67
N HIS A 17 -20.83 10.25 13.53
CA HIS A 17 -19.60 10.52 12.80
C HIS A 17 -18.52 9.84 13.61
N GLY A 18 -18.09 8.65 13.16
CA GLY A 18 -16.93 7.99 13.71
C GLY A 18 -15.72 8.93 13.50
N VAL A 19 -15.27 9.55 14.58
CA VAL A 19 -13.99 10.23 14.60
C VAL A 19 -12.97 9.13 14.39
N ALA A 20 -12.27 9.12 13.24
CA ALA A 20 -11.14 8.24 13.02
C ALA A 20 -10.13 8.49 14.15
N VAL A 21 -10.11 7.59 15.12
CA VAL A 21 -9.13 7.63 16.19
C VAL A 21 -7.83 7.18 15.57
N ASN A 22 -6.89 8.11 15.38
CA ASN A 22 -5.50 7.79 15.03
C ASN A 22 -4.88 7.06 16.23
N ALA A 23 -5.20 5.77 16.38
CA ALA A 23 -4.58 4.91 17.38
C ALA A 23 -3.13 4.66 16.95
N GLU A 24 -2.18 5.22 17.68
CA GLU A 24 -0.78 4.85 17.49
C GLU A 24 -0.58 3.46 18.10
N PRO A 25 -0.05 2.49 17.31
CA PRO A 25 0.32 1.19 17.86
C PRO A 25 1.39 1.38 18.95
N THR A 26 1.21 0.75 20.08
CA THR A 26 2.18 0.81 21.18
C THR A 26 3.50 0.17 20.75
N LYS A 27 4.61 0.89 21.00
CA LYS A 27 5.97 0.46 20.69
C LYS A 27 6.25 -0.93 21.29
N GLY A 28 6.52 -1.92 20.44
CA GLY A 28 6.83 -3.29 20.85
C GLY A 28 5.77 -4.35 20.58
N TYR A 29 4.58 -3.97 20.12
CA TYR A 29 3.54 -4.91 19.67
C TYR A 29 3.36 -4.79 18.16
N TYR A 30 4.00 -5.68 17.44
CA TYR A 30 3.72 -5.90 16.02
C TYR A 30 2.53 -6.84 15.93
N THR A 31 1.36 -6.28 16.07
CA THR A 31 0.14 -7.03 15.95
C THR A 31 -0.38 -6.91 14.52
N MET A 32 -1.07 -7.91 14.05
CA MET A 32 -1.88 -7.81 12.84
C MET A 32 -2.79 -6.57 12.87
N ASP A 33 -3.10 -6.08 14.06
CA ASP A 33 -3.93 -4.91 14.30
C ASP A 33 -3.28 -3.61 13.81
N ALA A 34 -1.97 -3.42 14.03
CA ALA A 34 -1.25 -2.22 13.55
C ALA A 34 -1.19 -2.20 12.02
N MET A 35 -0.88 -3.33 11.41
CA MET A 35 -0.90 -3.48 9.96
C MET A 35 -2.31 -3.30 9.41
N GLY A 36 -3.30 -3.94 10.01
CA GLY A 36 -4.71 -3.80 9.63
C GLY A 36 -5.16 -2.35 9.67
N CYS A 37 -4.83 -1.62 10.72
CA CYS A 37 -5.13 -0.19 10.86
C CYS A 37 -4.52 0.65 9.72
N MET A 38 -3.29 0.36 9.30
CA MET A 38 -2.64 0.99 8.14
C MET A 38 -3.35 0.62 6.83
N LEU A 39 -3.60 -0.67 6.59
CA LEU A 39 -4.21 -1.17 5.37
C LEU A 39 -5.63 -0.65 5.17
N LEU A 40 -6.38 -0.48 6.25
CA LEU A 40 -7.72 0.11 6.26
C LEU A 40 -7.71 1.65 6.21
N LYS A 41 -6.52 2.28 6.18
CA LYS A 41 -6.34 3.75 6.20
C LYS A 41 -6.88 4.44 7.45
N GLU A 42 -7.05 3.71 8.53
CA GLU A 42 -7.45 4.24 9.84
C GLU A 42 -6.25 4.86 10.57
N CYS A 43 -5.04 4.33 10.33
CA CYS A 43 -3.77 4.86 10.80
C CYS A 43 -3.03 5.51 9.64
N THR A 44 -2.82 6.82 9.68
CA THR A 44 -2.15 7.58 8.61
C THR A 44 -0.90 8.33 9.07
N LYS A 45 -0.63 8.34 10.37
CA LYS A 45 0.54 9.03 10.92
C LYS A 45 1.84 8.32 10.50
N ASP A 46 2.83 9.09 10.10
CA ASP A 46 4.13 8.59 9.63
C ASP A 46 4.03 7.68 8.38
N ILE A 47 3.02 7.95 7.55
CA ILE A 47 2.83 7.35 6.23
C ILE A 47 2.92 8.44 5.17
N GLU A 48 3.85 8.29 4.23
CA GLU A 48 4.12 9.26 3.19
C GLU A 48 3.98 8.62 1.81
N LYS A 49 3.21 9.25 0.93
CA LYS A 49 3.11 8.80 -0.46
C LYS A 49 4.39 9.15 -1.20
N ILE A 50 4.89 8.20 -2.01
CA ILE A 50 6.03 8.41 -2.89
C ILE A 50 5.65 8.14 -4.33
N THR A 51 6.24 8.89 -5.25
CA THR A 51 5.91 8.85 -6.68
C THR A 51 7.14 8.75 -7.59
N SER A 52 8.32 9.05 -7.04
CA SER A 52 9.57 9.10 -7.80
C SER A 52 10.80 8.89 -6.92
N SER A 53 11.95 8.75 -7.55
CA SER A 53 13.24 8.69 -6.88
C SER A 53 13.61 10.00 -6.15
N ASP A 54 13.00 11.13 -6.51
CA ASP A 54 13.20 12.39 -5.80
C ASP A 54 12.57 12.35 -4.40
N ASP A 55 11.43 11.68 -4.25
CA ASP A 55 10.82 11.46 -2.94
C ASP A 55 11.73 10.59 -2.04
N LEU A 56 12.42 9.60 -2.64
CA LEU A 56 13.41 8.80 -1.91
C LEU A 56 14.62 9.64 -1.46
N ARG A 57 15.09 10.56 -2.32
CA ARG A 57 16.18 11.48 -1.95
C ARG A 57 15.77 12.40 -0.80
N ALA A 58 14.54 12.85 -0.79
CA ALA A 58 14.01 13.66 0.29
C ALA A 58 13.86 12.86 1.61
N ALA A 59 13.33 11.63 1.52
CA ALA A 59 13.11 10.79 2.70
C ALA A 59 14.40 10.22 3.30
N PHE A 60 15.43 9.97 2.46
CA PHE A 60 16.70 9.33 2.85
C PHE A 60 17.90 10.04 2.21
N PRO A 61 18.24 11.25 2.64
CA PRO A 61 19.25 12.09 1.99
C PRO A 61 20.67 11.50 2.04
N ASP A 62 20.95 10.63 2.99
CA ASP A 62 22.28 10.00 3.15
C ASP A 62 22.49 8.79 2.23
N SER A 63 21.46 8.38 1.46
CA SER A 63 21.53 7.23 0.58
C SER A 63 21.80 7.63 -0.87
N ASN A 64 22.64 6.85 -1.58
CA ASN A 64 22.88 7.07 -3.00
C ASN A 64 21.83 6.34 -3.85
N TRP A 65 20.86 7.07 -4.37
CA TRP A 65 19.76 6.54 -5.19
C TRP A 65 20.07 6.48 -6.68
N ASN A 66 21.15 7.10 -7.15
CA ASN A 66 21.48 7.17 -8.58
C ASN A 66 21.53 5.81 -9.29
N PRO A 67 22.07 4.73 -8.67
CA PRO A 67 22.15 3.44 -9.37
C PRO A 67 20.79 2.81 -9.71
N ILE A 68 19.73 3.22 -9.02
CA ILE A 68 18.41 2.59 -9.18
C ILE A 68 17.33 3.58 -9.65
N ALA A 69 17.63 4.87 -9.76
CA ALA A 69 16.64 5.92 -9.98
C ALA A 69 15.80 5.67 -11.23
N ASP A 70 16.44 5.39 -12.37
CA ASP A 70 15.75 5.18 -13.65
C ASP A 70 14.82 3.97 -13.61
N GLU A 71 15.26 2.86 -13.01
CA GLU A 71 14.44 1.67 -12.87
C GLU A 71 13.27 1.94 -11.93
N PHE A 72 13.53 2.55 -10.76
CA PHE A 72 12.52 2.90 -9.79
C PHE A 72 11.43 3.80 -10.40
N ASP A 73 11.83 4.86 -11.11
CA ASP A 73 10.88 5.79 -11.72
C ASP A 73 10.04 5.15 -12.82
N ARG A 74 10.61 4.22 -13.61
CA ARG A 74 9.84 3.42 -14.59
C ARG A 74 8.80 2.55 -13.89
N ILE A 75 9.17 1.91 -12.78
CA ILE A 75 8.25 1.08 -11.98
C ILE A 75 7.15 1.93 -11.35
N MET A 76 7.48 3.09 -10.76
CA MET A 76 6.47 4.01 -10.21
C MET A 76 5.48 4.48 -11.26
N LYS A 77 5.95 4.74 -12.49
CA LYS A 77 5.08 5.07 -13.63
C LYS A 77 4.15 3.90 -13.99
N ALA A 78 4.65 2.67 -13.98
CA ALA A 78 3.87 1.47 -14.24
C ALA A 78 2.83 1.22 -13.14
N PHE A 79 3.18 1.39 -11.87
CA PHE A 79 2.24 1.33 -10.76
C PHE A 79 1.10 2.33 -10.91
N LYS A 80 1.42 3.57 -11.24
CA LYS A 80 0.40 4.61 -11.49
C LYS A 80 -0.57 4.21 -12.61
N GLN A 81 -0.09 3.54 -13.66
CA GLN A 81 -0.93 3.10 -14.78
C GLN A 81 -1.94 2.02 -14.37
N ILE A 82 -1.61 1.17 -13.40
CA ILE A 82 -2.49 0.12 -12.87
C ILE A 82 -3.20 0.53 -11.57
N GLY A 83 -3.14 1.81 -11.20
CA GLY A 83 -3.87 2.36 -10.05
C GLY A 83 -3.26 2.02 -8.69
N VAL A 84 -1.98 1.66 -8.63
CA VAL A 84 -1.27 1.37 -7.37
C VAL A 84 -0.65 2.64 -6.80
N ASP A 85 -0.94 2.90 -5.53
CA ASP A 85 -0.32 3.96 -4.74
C ASP A 85 0.76 3.39 -3.83
N VAL A 86 1.96 3.98 -3.88
CA VAL A 86 3.12 3.54 -3.09
C VAL A 86 3.39 4.50 -1.93
N HIS A 87 3.64 3.94 -0.76
CA HIS A 87 3.85 4.70 0.47
C HIS A 87 5.08 4.21 1.23
N LEU A 88 5.79 5.14 1.86
CA LEU A 88 6.72 4.86 2.95
C LEU A 88 5.94 4.88 4.27
N ALA A 89 6.10 3.87 5.10
CA ALA A 89 5.44 3.79 6.40
C ALA A 89 6.43 3.41 7.51
N ASP A 90 6.14 3.87 8.71
CA ASP A 90 6.94 3.58 9.91
C ASP A 90 6.91 2.08 10.24
N GLU A 91 8.01 1.57 10.80
CA GLU A 91 8.17 0.17 11.22
C GLU A 91 7.07 -0.33 12.14
N LYS A 92 6.50 0.55 12.95
CA LYS A 92 5.42 0.20 13.90
C LYS A 92 4.18 -0.44 13.25
N TYR A 93 4.00 -0.24 11.94
CA TYR A 93 2.89 -0.82 11.17
C TYR A 93 3.16 -2.20 10.62
N PHE A 94 4.39 -2.69 10.72
CA PHE A 94 4.76 -3.96 10.11
C PHE A 94 5.05 -5.03 11.17
N PRO A 95 4.70 -6.29 10.91
CA PRO A 95 5.22 -7.39 11.68
C PRO A 95 6.76 -7.44 11.61
N VAL A 96 7.39 -8.01 12.62
CA VAL A 96 8.86 -8.09 12.70
C VAL A 96 9.45 -8.69 11.44
N GLY A 97 10.41 -7.97 10.85
CA GLY A 97 11.14 -8.41 9.66
C GLY A 97 10.42 -8.15 8.33
N HIS A 98 9.18 -7.69 8.33
CA HIS A 98 8.48 -7.33 7.10
C HIS A 98 9.03 -6.03 6.51
N ARG A 99 9.39 -6.08 5.23
CA ARG A 99 10.02 -4.96 4.51
C ARG A 99 9.06 -4.17 3.66
N GLY A 100 7.95 -4.78 3.27
CA GLY A 100 6.88 -4.19 2.50
C GLY A 100 5.65 -5.06 2.50
N VAL A 101 4.55 -4.54 1.98
CA VAL A 101 3.30 -5.26 1.77
C VAL A 101 2.51 -4.59 0.65
N TYR A 102 2.00 -5.38 -0.28
CA TYR A 102 1.00 -4.96 -1.24
C TYR A 102 -0.38 -5.41 -0.77
N HIS A 103 -1.32 -4.48 -0.69
CA HIS A 103 -2.70 -4.74 -0.30
C HIS A 103 -3.62 -4.72 -1.52
N THR A 104 -4.01 -5.90 -1.98
CA THR A 104 -4.78 -6.12 -3.21
C THR A 104 -6.12 -5.38 -3.25
N VAL A 105 -6.85 -5.34 -2.12
CA VAL A 105 -8.18 -4.72 -2.05
C VAL A 105 -8.14 -3.20 -2.22
N SER A 106 -7.09 -2.54 -1.71
CA SER A 106 -6.98 -1.08 -1.77
C SER A 106 -6.01 -0.57 -2.83
N ASN A 107 -5.27 -1.45 -3.52
CA ASN A 107 -4.19 -1.12 -4.44
C ASN A 107 -3.11 -0.22 -3.81
N HIS A 108 -2.81 -0.45 -2.55
CA HIS A 108 -1.77 0.28 -1.84
C HIS A 108 -0.57 -0.62 -1.56
N PHE A 109 0.59 -0.09 -1.86
CA PHE A 109 1.86 -0.72 -1.58
C PHE A 109 2.59 0.09 -0.50
N TYR A 110 2.88 -0.54 0.63
CA TYR A 110 3.57 0.08 1.76
C TYR A 110 4.97 -0.49 1.90
N LEU A 111 5.95 0.40 2.03
CA LEU A 111 7.37 0.13 2.21
C LEU A 111 7.79 0.49 3.63
N ASN A 112 8.41 -0.44 4.34
CA ASN A 112 8.90 -0.21 5.71
C ASN A 112 10.17 0.64 5.68
N LYS A 113 10.10 1.87 6.19
CA LYS A 113 11.20 2.86 6.21
C LYS A 113 12.50 2.31 6.81
N THR A 114 12.41 1.48 7.84
CA THR A 114 13.59 0.93 8.53
C THR A 114 14.45 0.07 7.63
N PHE A 115 13.89 -0.62 6.66
CA PHE A 115 14.65 -1.51 5.76
C PHE A 115 14.99 -0.87 4.43
N VAL A 116 14.08 -0.05 3.87
CA VAL A 116 14.18 0.42 2.49
C VAL A 116 15.06 1.65 2.28
N HIS A 117 15.72 2.14 3.30
CA HIS A 117 16.73 3.21 3.18
C HIS A 117 17.97 2.78 2.35
N ARG A 118 18.15 1.50 2.08
CA ARG A 118 19.23 0.94 1.27
C ARG A 118 18.70 0.61 -0.14
N PRO A 119 19.29 1.20 -1.22
CA PRO A 119 18.75 1.08 -2.57
C PRO A 119 18.51 -0.35 -3.05
N HIS A 120 19.45 -1.27 -2.80
CA HIS A 120 19.29 -2.67 -3.21
C HIS A 120 18.20 -3.41 -2.45
N VAL A 121 17.97 -3.08 -1.17
CA VAL A 121 16.88 -3.66 -0.38
C VAL A 121 15.55 -3.11 -0.88
N LEU A 122 15.45 -1.79 -1.10
CA LEU A 122 14.26 -1.17 -1.68
C LEU A 122 13.87 -1.87 -2.99
N MET A 123 14.82 -1.99 -3.92
CA MET A 123 14.52 -2.57 -5.23
C MET A 123 14.11 -4.04 -5.17
N SER A 124 14.70 -4.82 -4.26
CA SER A 124 14.27 -6.19 -4.02
C SER A 124 12.80 -6.26 -3.57
N VAL A 125 12.40 -5.38 -2.65
CA VAL A 125 11.02 -5.32 -2.15
C VAL A 125 10.07 -4.81 -3.24
N VAL A 126 10.45 -3.73 -3.93
CA VAL A 126 9.63 -3.11 -4.99
C VAL A 126 9.35 -4.10 -6.12
N ARG A 127 10.35 -4.87 -6.53
CA ARG A 127 10.18 -5.88 -7.59
C ARG A 127 9.27 -7.03 -7.12
N HIS A 128 9.48 -7.52 -5.89
CA HIS A 128 8.70 -8.62 -5.34
C HIS A 128 7.22 -8.25 -5.17
N GLU A 129 6.94 -7.20 -4.44
CA GLU A 129 5.57 -6.74 -4.20
C GLU A 129 4.91 -6.17 -5.46
N GLY A 130 5.73 -5.57 -6.33
CA GLY A 130 5.28 -5.07 -7.62
C GLY A 130 4.83 -6.18 -8.56
N TRP A 131 5.45 -7.35 -8.49
CA TRP A 131 4.95 -8.52 -9.22
C TRP A 131 3.58 -8.95 -8.71
N HIS A 132 3.35 -8.92 -7.40
CA HIS A 132 2.01 -9.19 -6.85
C HIS A 132 0.97 -8.17 -7.33
N ALA A 133 1.33 -6.90 -7.43
CA ALA A 133 0.47 -5.87 -7.99
C ALA A 133 0.15 -6.12 -9.48
N ALA A 134 1.12 -6.57 -10.27
CA ALA A 134 0.90 -6.95 -11.66
C ALA A 134 -0.02 -8.17 -11.78
N GLN A 135 0.17 -9.18 -10.95
CA GLN A 135 -0.68 -10.37 -10.91
C GLN A 135 -2.12 -10.04 -10.52
N ASP A 136 -2.32 -9.14 -9.56
CA ASP A 136 -3.63 -8.64 -9.14
C ASP A 136 -4.31 -7.88 -10.29
N CYS A 137 -3.61 -6.98 -10.93
CA CYS A 137 -4.10 -6.26 -12.12
C CYS A 137 -4.49 -7.22 -13.25
N MET A 138 -3.69 -8.26 -13.51
CA MET A 138 -3.98 -9.28 -14.53
C MET A 138 -5.17 -10.18 -14.18
N ALA A 139 -5.53 -10.29 -12.89
CA ALA A 139 -6.74 -10.97 -12.46
C ALA A 139 -8.01 -10.22 -12.88
N GLY A 140 -7.89 -8.95 -13.27
CA GLY A 140 -8.97 -8.17 -13.90
C GLY A 140 -9.96 -7.54 -12.92
N THR A 141 -9.67 -7.53 -11.63
CA THR A 141 -10.52 -6.94 -10.61
C THR A 141 -9.68 -6.17 -9.60
N ILE A 142 -9.95 -4.88 -9.50
CA ILE A 142 -9.23 -3.97 -8.60
C ILE A 142 -9.61 -4.19 -7.13
N ASP A 143 -10.80 -4.76 -6.87
CA ASP A 143 -11.43 -4.79 -5.53
C ASP A 143 -11.44 -6.18 -4.89
N ASN A 144 -10.66 -7.13 -5.38
CA ASN A 144 -10.60 -8.45 -4.78
C ASN A 144 -9.16 -8.85 -4.39
N SER A 145 -9.05 -9.87 -3.57
CA SER A 145 -7.77 -10.42 -3.13
C SER A 145 -7.26 -11.57 -4.01
N MET A 146 -7.70 -11.63 -5.27
CA MET A 146 -7.30 -12.68 -6.19
C MET A 146 -6.05 -12.28 -6.97
N ILE A 147 -5.10 -13.20 -7.04
CA ILE A 147 -3.87 -13.06 -7.81
C ILE A 147 -3.97 -13.96 -9.04
N ALA A 148 -3.71 -13.41 -10.22
CA ALA A 148 -3.74 -14.19 -11.46
C ALA A 148 -2.64 -15.25 -11.45
N ILE A 149 -3.00 -16.47 -11.87
CA ILE A 149 -2.03 -17.49 -12.24
C ILE A 149 -1.27 -17.02 -13.49
N ILE A 150 0.03 -17.30 -13.55
CA ILE A 150 0.96 -16.88 -14.60
C ILE A 150 0.32 -16.98 -15.99
N LYS A 151 0.27 -15.81 -16.67
CA LYS A 151 -0.11 -15.74 -18.07
C LYS A 151 1.11 -16.04 -18.96
N PRO A 152 0.91 -16.39 -20.24
CA PRO A 152 2.03 -16.48 -21.19
C PRO A 152 2.84 -15.18 -21.21
N GLU A 153 4.16 -15.30 -21.31
CA GLU A 153 5.09 -14.15 -21.27
C GLU A 153 4.74 -13.07 -22.29
N GLU A 154 4.27 -13.46 -23.49
CA GLU A 154 3.90 -12.51 -24.54
C GLU A 154 2.71 -11.61 -24.16
N SER A 155 1.93 -11.97 -23.14
CA SER A 155 0.78 -11.18 -22.67
C SER A 155 1.14 -10.22 -21.54
N VAL A 156 2.38 -10.26 -21.04
CA VAL A 156 2.84 -9.45 -19.91
C VAL A 156 3.68 -8.28 -20.45
N PRO A 157 3.37 -7.03 -20.12
CA PRO A 157 4.21 -5.88 -20.47
C PRO A 157 5.66 -6.05 -19.99
N GLU A 158 6.62 -5.61 -20.80
CA GLU A 158 8.07 -5.77 -20.60
C GLU A 158 8.53 -5.37 -19.20
N ILE A 159 8.02 -4.26 -18.66
CA ILE A 159 8.39 -3.77 -17.31
C ILE A 159 8.12 -4.83 -16.23
N TRP A 160 7.05 -5.59 -16.34
CA TRP A 160 6.71 -6.62 -15.37
C TRP A 160 7.53 -7.89 -15.57
N GLN A 161 7.88 -8.22 -16.81
CA GLN A 161 8.82 -9.30 -17.12
C GLN A 161 10.19 -9.01 -16.52
N GLU A 162 10.75 -7.81 -16.74
CA GLU A 162 12.00 -7.37 -16.14
C GLU A 162 12.00 -7.50 -14.60
N MET A 163 10.88 -7.15 -13.95
CA MET A 163 10.76 -7.25 -12.49
C MET A 163 10.86 -8.69 -12.02
N VAL A 164 10.18 -9.62 -12.69
CA VAL A 164 10.22 -11.05 -12.35
C VAL A 164 11.61 -11.62 -12.53
N GLU A 165 12.23 -11.39 -13.69
CA GLU A 165 13.55 -11.90 -14.00
C GLU A 165 14.63 -11.42 -13.01
N ARG A 166 14.51 -10.17 -12.53
CA ARG A 166 15.43 -9.61 -11.53
C ARG A 166 15.13 -10.03 -10.10
N THR A 167 13.94 -10.56 -9.84
CA THR A 167 13.55 -11.04 -8.51
C THR A 167 13.81 -12.53 -8.35
N TYR A 168 13.58 -13.30 -9.42
CA TYR A 168 13.67 -14.75 -9.46
C TYR A 168 14.56 -15.18 -10.64
N PRO A 169 15.90 -14.96 -10.54
CA PRO A 169 16.84 -15.27 -11.62
C PRO A 169 16.99 -16.77 -11.87
#